data_d43cc2195dcd096a97267544c43fc803
#
_entry.id   d43cc2195dcd096a97267544c43fc803
#
_cell.length_a   1.000
_cell.length_b   1.000
_cell.length_c   1.000
_cell.angle_alpha   90.00
_cell.angle_beta   90.00
_cell.angle_gamma   90.00
#
_symmetry.space_group_name_H-M   'P 1'
#
loop_
_entity.id
_entity.type
_entity.pdbx_description
1 polymer ?
#
loop_
_entity_poly.entity_id
_entity_poly.type
_entity_poly.pdbx_seq_one_letter_code
_entity_poly.pdbx_strand_id
1 'polypeptide(L)'
;MPLPREVDDVVNAYLRRVDAAAPGLVGGLYLTGSVALDDFRPGRGIARWGPSGADVSDVDFVAVTDRTPDDDALATLGRVHADLRRPRSRPSFDGLYVTWDDLARDPAEVTGRPQTHGGHLDRSGAAHPVLWQEMADHAIAVRGPHRSALPVRTDRERLAAWVRGNLDGYWRRWHSDATRTLSPAALVGLTRWGPTWGVLGVARLHHTICTGGICSKSAGGAHARERFGPAWHRIVDECLHIRRGSPHWSTYRTPLARRRDALAFVDTVIEDGVRGA
;
A
#
# COMPACT_ATOMS: atom_id res chain seq x y z
N MET A 1 -18.90 -8.38 2.61
CA MET A 1 -19.03 -7.81 1.25
C MET A 1 -18.34 -8.76 0.27
N PRO A 2 -18.90 -9.06 -0.91
CA PRO A 2 -18.18 -9.89 -1.88
C PRO A 2 -16.93 -9.17 -2.37
N LEU A 3 -15.84 -9.94 -2.59
CA LEU A 3 -14.61 -9.39 -3.14
C LEU A 3 -14.81 -8.97 -4.61
N PRO A 4 -14.12 -7.94 -5.10
CA PRO A 4 -14.04 -7.65 -6.52
C PRO A 4 -13.56 -8.89 -7.30
N ARG A 5 -14.10 -9.13 -8.48
CA ARG A 5 -13.82 -10.34 -9.26
C ARG A 5 -12.32 -10.56 -9.51
N GLU A 6 -11.58 -9.50 -9.83
CA GLU A 6 -10.16 -9.57 -10.09
C GLU A 6 -9.36 -9.99 -8.84
N VAL A 7 -9.83 -9.56 -7.66
CA VAL A 7 -9.25 -9.94 -6.36
C VAL A 7 -9.55 -11.41 -6.07
N ASP A 8 -10.82 -11.82 -6.22
CA ASP A 8 -11.25 -13.20 -6.00
C ASP A 8 -10.50 -14.17 -6.94
N ASP A 9 -10.35 -13.81 -8.22
CA ASP A 9 -9.63 -14.61 -9.22
C ASP A 9 -8.15 -14.83 -8.84
N VAL A 10 -7.43 -13.81 -8.38
CA VAL A 10 -6.01 -13.95 -8.02
C VAL A 10 -5.84 -14.70 -6.71
N VAL A 11 -6.68 -14.44 -5.73
CA VAL A 11 -6.67 -15.11 -4.41
C VAL A 11 -6.94 -16.60 -4.57
N ASN A 12 -8.00 -16.97 -5.28
CA ASN A 12 -8.33 -18.36 -5.55
C ASN A 12 -7.25 -19.08 -6.38
N ALA A 13 -6.63 -18.36 -7.32
CA ALA A 13 -5.52 -18.91 -8.08
C ALA A 13 -4.27 -19.15 -7.21
N TYR A 14 -3.99 -18.26 -6.27
CA TYR A 14 -2.92 -18.43 -5.28
C TYR A 14 -3.18 -19.64 -4.38
N LEU A 15 -4.34 -19.69 -3.73
CA LEU A 15 -4.68 -20.77 -2.80
C LEU A 15 -4.61 -22.14 -3.46
N ARG A 16 -5.19 -22.31 -4.64
CA ARG A 16 -5.09 -23.59 -5.38
C ARG A 16 -3.66 -24.02 -5.65
N ARG A 17 -2.77 -23.10 -6.01
CA ARG A 17 -1.37 -23.40 -6.33
C ARG A 17 -0.55 -23.72 -5.09
N VAL A 18 -0.69 -22.92 -4.04
CA VAL A 18 0.06 -23.14 -2.82
C VAL A 18 -0.37 -24.43 -2.13
N ASP A 19 -1.66 -24.74 -2.12
CA ASP A 19 -2.18 -26.00 -1.53
C ASP A 19 -1.74 -27.23 -2.31
N ALA A 20 -1.63 -27.12 -3.64
CA ALA A 20 -1.12 -28.21 -4.47
C ALA A 20 0.40 -28.41 -4.33
N ALA A 21 1.17 -27.33 -4.17
CA ALA A 21 2.64 -27.39 -4.16
C ALA A 21 3.23 -27.55 -2.73
N ALA A 22 2.55 -27.05 -1.72
CA ALA A 22 2.96 -27.10 -0.32
C ALA A 22 1.72 -27.19 0.60
N PRO A 23 1.08 -28.37 0.68
CA PRO A 23 -0.13 -28.58 1.47
C PRO A 23 0.09 -28.19 2.94
N GLY A 24 -0.83 -27.36 3.49
CA GLY A 24 -0.79 -26.93 4.89
C GLY A 24 0.25 -25.85 5.22
N LEU A 25 1.06 -25.39 4.27
CA LEU A 25 2.07 -24.35 4.53
C LEU A 25 1.43 -23.02 4.96
N VAL A 26 0.34 -22.60 4.30
CA VAL A 26 -0.36 -21.35 4.59
C VAL A 26 -1.61 -21.63 5.40
N GLY A 27 -1.53 -21.44 6.72
CA GLY A 27 -2.64 -21.60 7.66
C GLY A 27 -3.59 -20.41 7.72
N GLY A 28 -3.10 -19.20 7.39
CA GLY A 28 -3.87 -17.96 7.32
C GLY A 28 -3.59 -17.16 6.05
N LEU A 29 -4.62 -16.49 5.52
CA LEU A 29 -4.49 -15.53 4.42
C LEU A 29 -5.44 -14.36 4.67
N TYR A 30 -4.87 -13.17 4.76
CA TYR A 30 -5.58 -11.94 5.07
C TYR A 30 -5.30 -10.90 4.01
N LEU A 31 -6.34 -10.31 3.43
CA LEU A 31 -6.18 -9.20 2.51
C LEU A 31 -6.11 -7.89 3.28
N THR A 32 -5.22 -7.02 2.86
CA THR A 32 -4.95 -5.69 3.42
C THR A 32 -4.99 -4.63 2.31
N GLY A 33 -4.50 -3.44 2.58
CA GLY A 33 -4.38 -2.39 1.58
C GLY A 33 -5.73 -1.90 1.03
N SER A 34 -5.73 -1.59 -0.24
CA SER A 34 -6.90 -0.99 -0.90
C SER A 34 -8.13 -1.89 -0.91
N VAL A 35 -7.96 -3.22 -0.87
CA VAL A 35 -9.07 -4.18 -0.81
C VAL A 35 -9.75 -4.12 0.55
N ALA A 36 -8.99 -4.15 1.63
CA ALA A 36 -9.52 -4.11 3.00
C ALA A 36 -10.13 -2.74 3.35
N LEU A 37 -9.64 -1.67 2.72
CA LEU A 37 -10.08 -0.29 2.95
C LEU A 37 -11.16 0.19 1.96
N ASP A 38 -11.80 -0.71 1.21
CA ASP A 38 -12.86 -0.42 0.23
C ASP A 38 -12.47 0.66 -0.80
N ASP A 39 -11.22 0.65 -1.22
CA ASP A 39 -10.67 1.60 -2.21
C ASP A 39 -9.90 0.90 -3.33
N PHE A 40 -10.22 -0.37 -3.59
CA PHE A 40 -9.59 -1.14 -4.67
C PHE A 40 -9.98 -0.58 -6.03
N ARG A 41 -8.98 -0.38 -6.89
CA ARG A 41 -9.17 0.12 -8.26
C ARG A 41 -8.72 -0.94 -9.25
N PRO A 42 -9.68 -1.60 -9.92
CA PRO A 42 -9.36 -2.61 -10.91
C PRO A 42 -8.63 -1.98 -12.11
N GLY A 43 -7.75 -2.77 -12.72
CA GLY A 43 -7.04 -2.36 -13.93
C GLY A 43 -6.06 -3.41 -14.40
N ARG A 44 -5.59 -3.25 -15.64
CA ARG A 44 -4.59 -4.16 -16.18
C ARG A 44 -3.21 -3.72 -15.72
N GLY A 45 -2.42 -4.61 -15.13
CA GLY A 45 -1.15 -4.35 -14.45
C GLY A 45 -0.05 -3.58 -15.22
N ILE A 46 -0.22 -3.36 -16.53
CA ILE A 46 0.69 -2.53 -17.35
C ILE A 46 0.30 -1.03 -17.32
N ALA A 47 -0.94 -0.70 -16.91
CA ALA A 47 -1.43 0.68 -16.91
C ALA A 47 -0.77 1.57 -15.85
N ARG A 48 -0.08 0.98 -14.86
CA ARG A 48 0.60 1.69 -13.76
C ARG A 48 1.64 2.72 -14.27
N TRP A 49 2.32 2.41 -15.36
CA TRP A 49 3.40 3.22 -15.93
C TRP A 49 3.07 3.81 -17.31
N GLY A 50 1.87 3.56 -17.84
CA GLY A 50 1.47 4.04 -19.16
C GLY A 50 1.02 5.51 -19.15
N PRO A 51 0.91 6.14 -20.36
CA PRO A 51 0.45 7.53 -20.52
C PRO A 51 -0.95 7.76 -19.95
N SER A 52 -1.79 6.73 -19.89
CA SER A 52 -3.13 6.75 -19.28
C SER A 52 -3.09 6.80 -17.75
N GLY A 53 -1.95 6.43 -17.12
CA GLY A 53 -1.57 6.70 -15.72
C GLY A 53 -2.66 6.50 -14.67
N ALA A 54 -3.55 5.51 -14.85
CA ALA A 54 -4.54 5.19 -13.83
C ALA A 54 -3.82 4.63 -12.60
N ASP A 55 -4.20 5.08 -11.41
CA ASP A 55 -3.72 4.53 -10.14
C ASP A 55 -4.41 3.18 -9.88
N VAL A 56 -3.90 2.13 -10.52
CA VAL A 56 -4.39 0.75 -10.39
C VAL A 56 -3.89 0.16 -9.09
N SER A 57 -4.76 -0.54 -8.38
CA SER A 57 -4.42 -1.18 -7.11
C SER A 57 -3.77 -2.56 -7.31
N ASP A 58 -2.79 -2.85 -6.46
CA ASP A 58 -2.33 -4.20 -6.19
C ASP A 58 -3.28 -4.87 -5.20
N VAL A 59 -3.19 -6.18 -5.07
CA VAL A 59 -3.83 -6.93 -4.00
C VAL A 59 -2.77 -7.23 -2.95
N ASP A 60 -2.86 -6.52 -1.83
CA ASP A 60 -1.96 -6.68 -0.70
C ASP A 60 -2.45 -7.79 0.23
N PHE A 61 -1.53 -8.60 0.76
CA PHE A 61 -1.87 -9.69 1.69
C PHE A 61 -0.85 -9.86 2.82
N VAL A 62 -1.32 -10.50 3.90
CA VAL A 62 -0.49 -11.15 4.92
C VAL A 62 -0.85 -12.63 4.92
N ALA A 63 0.14 -13.49 4.64
CA ALA A 63 0.00 -14.94 4.76
C ALA A 63 0.62 -15.40 6.08
N VAL A 64 -0.08 -16.27 6.80
CA VAL A 64 0.36 -16.77 8.11
C VAL A 64 0.69 -18.25 8.00
N THR A 65 1.85 -18.62 8.50
CA THR A 65 2.39 -19.97 8.54
C THR A 65 2.66 -20.39 10.00
N ASP A 66 2.72 -21.68 10.27
CA ASP A 66 3.02 -22.16 11.63
C ASP A 66 4.49 -21.90 12.03
N ARG A 67 5.37 -21.93 11.05
CA ARG A 67 6.82 -21.65 11.21
C ARG A 67 7.34 -20.83 10.01
N THR A 68 8.42 -20.12 10.20
CA THR A 68 9.09 -19.42 9.10
C THR A 68 9.42 -20.42 7.97
N PRO A 69 9.01 -20.14 6.71
CA PRO A 69 9.32 -21.01 5.58
C PRO A 69 10.83 -21.22 5.41
N ASP A 70 11.23 -22.48 5.28
CA ASP A 70 12.61 -22.87 4.94
C ASP A 70 12.91 -22.62 3.45
N ASP A 71 14.11 -22.96 2.99
CA ASP A 71 14.55 -22.67 1.62
C ASP A 71 13.75 -23.43 0.57
N ASP A 72 13.32 -24.67 0.84
CA ASP A 72 12.50 -25.48 -0.06
C ASP A 72 11.08 -24.90 -0.17
N ALA A 73 10.49 -24.51 0.96
CA ALA A 73 9.21 -23.83 0.98
C ALA A 73 9.28 -22.46 0.27
N LEU A 74 10.37 -21.70 0.46
CA LEU A 74 10.59 -20.43 -0.26
C LEU A 74 10.73 -20.63 -1.76
N ALA A 75 11.49 -21.61 -2.20
CA ALA A 75 11.62 -21.95 -3.62
C ALA A 75 10.25 -22.31 -4.23
N THR A 76 9.42 -23.03 -3.47
CA THR A 76 8.06 -23.39 -3.87
C THR A 76 7.14 -22.17 -3.95
N LEU A 77 7.13 -21.31 -2.93
CA LEU A 77 6.39 -20.04 -2.94
C LEU A 77 6.84 -19.13 -4.10
N GLY A 78 8.14 -19.05 -4.35
CA GLY A 78 8.71 -18.29 -5.48
C GLY A 78 8.15 -18.74 -6.83
N ARG A 79 8.04 -20.06 -7.06
CA ARG A 79 7.40 -20.62 -8.28
C ARG A 79 5.93 -20.25 -8.35
N VAL A 80 5.19 -20.40 -7.26
CA VAL A 80 3.76 -20.04 -7.18
C VAL A 80 3.55 -18.58 -7.55
N HIS A 81 4.33 -17.65 -6.99
CA HIS A 81 4.22 -16.22 -7.30
C HIS A 81 4.64 -15.88 -8.73
N ALA A 82 5.69 -16.52 -9.26
CA ALA A 82 6.10 -16.37 -10.65
C ALA A 82 5.00 -16.79 -11.63
N ASP A 83 4.27 -17.86 -11.33
CA ASP A 83 3.15 -18.34 -12.14
C ASP A 83 1.90 -17.46 -12.03
N LEU A 84 1.66 -16.85 -10.87
CA LEU A 84 0.57 -15.89 -10.69
C LEU A 84 0.74 -14.64 -11.54
N ARG A 85 1.97 -14.21 -11.79
CA ARG A 85 2.31 -13.09 -12.67
C ARG A 85 1.91 -13.32 -14.13
N ARG A 86 1.60 -14.53 -14.52
CA ARG A 86 1.12 -14.93 -15.86
C ARG A 86 -0.37 -15.34 -15.74
N PRO A 87 -1.32 -14.72 -16.42
CA PRO A 87 -1.21 -13.65 -17.42
C PRO A 87 -1.11 -12.25 -16.78
N ARG A 88 -0.49 -11.32 -17.52
CA ARG A 88 -0.31 -9.90 -17.13
C ARG A 88 -1.62 -9.12 -16.89
N SER A 89 -2.77 -9.74 -17.06
CA SER A 89 -4.09 -9.13 -16.84
C SER A 89 -4.56 -9.17 -15.39
N ARG A 90 -3.83 -9.86 -14.50
CA ARG A 90 -4.15 -9.92 -13.07
C ARG A 90 -3.49 -8.77 -12.33
N PRO A 91 -4.13 -8.28 -11.24
CA PRO A 91 -3.46 -7.36 -10.32
C PRO A 91 -2.20 -8.02 -9.73
N SER A 92 -1.20 -7.24 -9.36
CA SER A 92 -0.07 -7.73 -8.58
C SER A 92 -0.60 -8.29 -7.26
N PHE A 93 -0.01 -9.40 -6.79
CA PHE A 93 -0.37 -10.05 -5.54
C PHE A 93 0.85 -10.01 -4.63
N ASP A 94 0.92 -8.98 -3.82
CA ASP A 94 2.09 -8.59 -3.07
C ASP A 94 1.82 -8.67 -1.57
N GLY A 95 2.77 -9.17 -0.79
CA GLY A 95 2.53 -9.31 0.64
C GLY A 95 3.64 -9.96 1.42
N LEU A 96 3.37 -10.13 2.70
CA LEU A 96 4.32 -10.59 3.71
C LEU A 96 3.88 -11.96 4.25
N TYR A 97 4.84 -12.86 4.44
CA TYR A 97 4.66 -14.12 5.14
C TYR A 97 5.16 -13.98 6.57
N VAL A 98 4.32 -14.28 7.54
CA VAL A 98 4.63 -14.22 8.97
C VAL A 98 4.19 -15.49 9.67
N THR A 99 4.60 -15.71 10.90
CA THR A 99 4.07 -16.79 11.75
C THR A 99 2.94 -16.28 12.62
N TRP A 100 2.15 -17.21 13.20
CA TRP A 100 1.13 -16.85 14.20
C TRP A 100 1.74 -16.10 15.38
N ASP A 101 2.95 -16.51 15.83
CA ASP A 101 3.68 -15.86 16.93
C ASP A 101 4.14 -14.45 16.58
N ASP A 102 4.48 -14.20 15.30
CA ASP A 102 4.89 -12.87 14.86
C ASP A 102 3.78 -11.83 15.04
N LEU A 103 2.51 -12.22 14.91
CA LEU A 103 1.39 -11.29 15.08
C LEU A 103 1.31 -10.69 16.50
N ALA A 104 1.74 -11.45 17.52
CA ALA A 104 1.76 -11.00 18.91
C ALA A 104 3.01 -10.19 19.27
N ARG A 105 4.01 -10.13 18.37
CA ARG A 105 5.28 -9.44 18.61
C ARG A 105 5.20 -7.96 18.23
N ASP A 106 6.15 -7.20 18.74
CA ASP A 106 6.41 -5.85 18.23
C ASP A 106 6.74 -5.91 16.73
N PRO A 107 6.04 -5.17 15.86
CA PRO A 107 6.32 -5.21 14.43
C PRO A 107 7.76 -4.86 14.07
N ALA A 108 8.45 -4.03 14.87
CA ALA A 108 9.85 -3.69 14.66
C ALA A 108 10.80 -4.88 14.83
N GLU A 109 10.37 -5.94 15.53
CA GLU A 109 11.15 -7.18 15.73
C GLU A 109 10.87 -8.22 14.64
N VAL A 110 9.84 -8.03 13.82
CA VAL A 110 9.44 -8.95 12.76
C VAL A 110 10.10 -8.52 11.45
N THR A 111 11.34 -8.95 11.27
CA THR A 111 12.21 -8.64 10.12
C THR A 111 12.73 -9.91 9.46
N GLY A 112 13.27 -9.78 8.24
CA GLY A 112 13.82 -10.93 7.50
C GLY A 112 12.75 -11.96 7.11
N ARG A 113 11.51 -11.53 6.98
CA ARG A 113 10.39 -12.39 6.61
C ARG A 113 10.28 -12.50 5.09
N PRO A 114 9.80 -13.65 4.57
CA PRO A 114 9.52 -13.75 3.15
C PRO A 114 8.50 -12.70 2.73
N GLN A 115 8.82 -11.98 1.66
CA GLN A 115 7.95 -10.95 1.08
C GLN A 115 7.91 -11.11 -0.42
N THR A 116 6.75 -10.87 -1.01
CA THR A 116 6.61 -10.79 -2.46
C THR A 116 6.31 -9.36 -2.89
N HIS A 117 7.04 -8.91 -3.91
CA HIS A 117 6.81 -7.63 -4.55
C HIS A 117 6.95 -7.78 -6.07
N GLY A 118 5.89 -7.41 -6.81
CA GLY A 118 5.86 -7.59 -8.27
C GLY A 118 6.06 -9.04 -8.71
N GLY A 119 5.69 -10.01 -7.86
CA GLY A 119 5.85 -11.45 -8.09
C GLY A 119 7.27 -11.98 -7.86
N HIS A 120 8.17 -11.20 -7.30
CA HIS A 120 9.47 -11.63 -6.79
C HIS A 120 9.37 -11.88 -5.30
N LEU A 121 9.83 -13.05 -4.85
CA LEU A 121 9.89 -13.42 -3.45
C LEU A 121 11.33 -13.32 -2.96
N ASP A 122 11.52 -12.64 -1.84
CA ASP A 122 12.79 -12.55 -1.11
C ASP A 122 12.59 -12.57 0.41
N ARG A 123 13.67 -12.42 1.19
CA ARG A 123 13.64 -12.36 2.67
C ARG A 123 13.86 -10.94 3.19
N SER A 124 13.55 -9.92 2.43
CA SER A 124 13.71 -8.52 2.83
C SER A 124 12.51 -7.98 3.62
N GLY A 125 11.46 -8.77 3.79
CA GLY A 125 10.21 -8.37 4.40
C GLY A 125 10.36 -8.01 5.88
N ALA A 126 9.66 -6.95 6.26
CA ALA A 126 9.55 -6.50 7.64
C ALA A 126 8.13 -5.99 7.92
N ALA A 127 7.62 -6.33 9.09
CA ALA A 127 6.37 -5.74 9.55
C ALA A 127 6.62 -4.30 10.03
N HIS A 128 5.55 -3.53 10.09
CA HIS A 128 5.59 -2.17 10.60
C HIS A 128 4.25 -1.82 11.28
N PRO A 129 4.22 -0.81 12.17
CA PRO A 129 3.02 -0.49 12.95
C PRO A 129 1.75 -0.22 12.12
N VAL A 130 1.89 0.37 10.92
CA VAL A 130 0.75 0.61 10.01
C VAL A 130 0.15 -0.71 9.53
N LEU A 131 0.97 -1.71 9.16
CA LEU A 131 0.48 -3.02 8.72
C LEU A 131 -0.23 -3.76 9.86
N TRP A 132 0.34 -3.75 11.07
CA TRP A 132 -0.29 -4.39 12.23
C TRP A 132 -1.60 -3.70 12.62
N GLN A 133 -1.66 -2.38 12.61
CA GLN A 133 -2.91 -1.65 12.87
C GLN A 133 -3.96 -1.98 11.80
N GLU A 134 -3.56 -2.04 10.54
CA GLU A 134 -4.45 -2.40 9.45
C GLU A 134 -4.95 -3.84 9.55
N MET A 135 -4.06 -4.77 9.94
CA MET A 135 -4.43 -6.18 10.21
C MET A 135 -5.48 -6.28 11.31
N ALA A 136 -5.34 -5.54 12.40
CA ALA A 136 -6.27 -5.56 13.51
C ALA A 136 -7.63 -4.94 13.15
N ASP A 137 -7.64 -3.81 12.42
CA ASP A 137 -8.85 -3.03 12.22
C ASP A 137 -9.61 -3.44 10.94
N HIS A 138 -8.90 -3.80 9.87
CA HIS A 138 -9.48 -3.86 8.53
C HIS A 138 -9.28 -5.17 7.78
N ALA A 139 -8.30 -6.01 8.16
CA ALA A 139 -7.98 -7.21 7.38
C ALA A 139 -9.20 -8.09 7.07
N ILE A 140 -9.29 -8.55 5.82
CA ILE A 140 -10.31 -9.47 5.36
C ILE A 140 -9.74 -10.89 5.42
N ALA A 141 -10.28 -11.73 6.31
CA ALA A 141 -9.86 -13.12 6.41
C ALA A 141 -10.40 -13.92 5.20
N VAL A 142 -9.49 -14.41 4.37
CA VAL A 142 -9.81 -15.37 3.30
C VAL A 142 -9.63 -16.80 3.80
N ARG A 143 -8.62 -17.03 4.64
CA ARG A 143 -8.32 -18.30 5.31
C ARG A 143 -7.88 -18.02 6.74
N GLY A 144 -8.22 -18.90 7.66
CA GLY A 144 -7.89 -18.76 9.07
C GLY A 144 -8.98 -18.08 9.89
N PRO A 145 -8.71 -17.76 11.17
CA PRO A 145 -9.67 -17.12 12.05
C PRO A 145 -10.00 -15.68 11.60
N HIS A 146 -11.16 -15.19 12.02
CA HIS A 146 -11.52 -13.78 11.78
C HIS A 146 -10.51 -12.84 12.47
N ARG A 147 -10.27 -11.65 11.89
CA ARG A 147 -9.26 -10.70 12.42
C ARG A 147 -9.42 -10.37 13.90
N SER A 148 -10.64 -10.35 14.43
CA SER A 148 -10.90 -10.08 15.86
C SER A 148 -10.38 -11.18 16.81
N ALA A 149 -10.05 -12.35 16.28
CA ALA A 149 -9.45 -13.46 17.04
C ALA A 149 -7.91 -13.52 16.87
N LEU A 150 -7.32 -12.62 16.08
CA LEU A 150 -5.88 -12.56 15.89
C LEU A 150 -5.22 -11.80 17.05
N PRO A 151 -4.11 -12.30 17.59
CA PRO A 151 -3.37 -11.62 18.66
C PRO A 151 -2.47 -10.50 18.10
N VAL A 152 -2.99 -9.66 17.20
CA VAL A 152 -2.17 -8.61 16.57
C VAL A 152 -1.84 -7.53 17.59
N ARG A 153 -0.53 -7.33 17.81
CA ARG A 153 -0.04 -6.32 18.74
C ARG A 153 -0.06 -4.93 18.10
N THR A 154 -0.94 -4.06 18.58
CA THR A 154 -1.02 -2.66 18.17
C THR A 154 -0.61 -1.72 19.29
N ASP A 155 -0.03 -0.57 18.93
CA ASP A 155 0.38 0.48 19.84
C ASP A 155 0.25 1.84 19.12
N ARG A 156 -0.65 2.69 19.61
CA ARG A 156 -0.96 3.99 18.98
C ARG A 156 0.20 4.97 19.01
N GLU A 157 0.98 4.97 20.07
CA GLU A 157 2.13 5.89 20.20
C GLU A 157 3.24 5.49 19.24
N ARG A 158 3.55 4.18 19.16
CA ARG A 158 4.48 3.62 18.19
C ARG A 158 4.02 3.81 16.75
N LEU A 159 2.73 3.65 16.48
CA LEU A 159 2.15 3.92 15.17
C LEU A 159 2.39 5.38 14.76
N ALA A 160 2.05 6.33 15.63
CA ALA A 160 2.25 7.75 15.37
C ALA A 160 3.74 8.10 15.19
N ALA A 161 4.61 7.59 16.05
CA ALA A 161 6.05 7.79 15.95
C ALA A 161 6.63 7.23 14.65
N TRP A 162 6.22 6.01 14.26
CA TRP A 162 6.66 5.40 13.00
C TRP A 162 6.19 6.21 11.78
N VAL A 163 4.94 6.67 11.79
CA VAL A 163 4.38 7.47 10.69
C VAL A 163 5.10 8.80 10.54
N ARG A 164 5.41 9.49 11.65
CA ARG A 164 6.23 10.72 11.64
C ARG A 164 7.63 10.45 11.09
N GLY A 165 8.28 9.38 11.56
CA GLY A 165 9.59 8.96 11.04
C GLY A 165 9.55 8.62 9.55
N ASN A 166 8.46 8.04 9.05
CA ASN A 166 8.27 7.77 7.64
C ASN A 166 8.10 9.06 6.81
N LEU A 167 7.33 10.04 7.32
CA LEU A 167 7.22 11.36 6.69
C LEU A 167 8.57 12.06 6.64
N ASP A 168 9.29 12.13 7.75
CA ASP A 168 10.58 12.82 7.86
C ASP A 168 11.71 12.10 7.12
N GLY A 169 11.68 10.79 7.08
CA GLY A 169 12.68 9.96 6.39
C GLY A 169 12.37 9.72 4.92
N TYR A 170 11.47 8.79 4.66
CA TYR A 170 11.17 8.30 3.31
C TYR A 170 10.57 9.39 2.43
N TRP A 171 9.51 10.07 2.88
CA TRP A 171 8.80 11.06 2.07
C TRP A 171 9.60 12.34 1.87
N ARG A 172 10.38 12.78 2.87
CA ARG A 172 11.30 13.91 2.72
C ARG A 172 12.40 13.64 1.69
N ARG A 173 12.96 12.42 1.68
CA ARG A 173 13.94 12.02 0.64
C ARG A 173 13.29 11.97 -0.74
N TRP A 174 12.11 11.33 -0.84
CA TRP A 174 11.38 11.29 -2.11
C TRP A 174 11.07 12.70 -2.64
N HIS A 175 10.60 13.60 -1.80
CA HIS A 175 10.33 14.99 -2.13
C HIS A 175 11.61 15.69 -2.63
N SER A 176 12.73 15.58 -1.90
CA SER A 176 14.02 16.12 -2.30
C SER A 176 14.47 15.61 -3.67
N ASP A 177 14.36 14.32 -3.92
CA ASP A 177 14.71 13.72 -5.22
C ASP A 177 13.75 14.18 -6.32
N ALA A 178 12.46 14.28 -6.02
CA ALA A 178 11.44 14.72 -6.97
C ALA A 178 11.54 16.22 -7.31
N THR A 179 12.17 17.04 -6.48
CA THR A 179 12.44 18.47 -6.77
C THR A 179 13.61 18.68 -7.71
N ARG A 180 14.57 17.75 -7.78
CA ARG A 180 15.72 17.82 -8.70
C ARG A 180 15.28 17.78 -10.16
N THR A 181 15.86 18.64 -11.00
CA THR A 181 15.38 18.88 -12.38
C THR A 181 15.44 17.64 -13.28
N LEU A 182 16.42 16.74 -13.11
CA LEU A 182 16.68 15.60 -14.00
C LEU A 182 16.73 14.25 -13.27
N SER A 183 16.10 14.14 -12.10
CA SER A 183 16.04 12.85 -11.40
C SER A 183 14.95 11.94 -11.98
N PRO A 184 15.06 10.60 -11.85
CA PRO A 184 13.97 9.70 -12.19
C PRO A 184 12.66 10.03 -11.45
N ALA A 185 12.73 10.46 -10.19
CA ALA A 185 11.60 10.91 -9.41
C ALA A 185 10.93 12.16 -10.00
N ALA A 186 11.72 13.10 -10.57
CA ALA A 186 11.19 14.28 -11.25
C ALA A 186 10.39 13.90 -12.51
N LEU A 187 10.88 12.94 -13.29
CA LEU A 187 10.17 12.42 -14.46
C LEU A 187 8.86 11.73 -14.08
N VAL A 188 8.88 10.92 -13.02
CA VAL A 188 7.68 10.31 -12.44
C VAL A 188 6.69 11.38 -11.98
N GLY A 189 7.15 12.48 -11.42
CA GLY A 189 6.33 13.62 -11.02
C GLY A 189 5.56 14.30 -12.17
N LEU A 190 5.98 14.13 -13.43
CA LEU A 190 5.26 14.62 -14.59
C LEU A 190 4.11 13.70 -15.04
N THR A 191 4.12 12.45 -14.63
CA THR A 191 3.03 11.49 -14.90
C THR A 191 1.77 11.82 -14.09
N ARG A 192 0.67 11.16 -14.37
CA ARG A 192 -0.54 11.25 -13.52
C ARG A 192 -0.35 10.48 -12.21
N TRP A 193 0.42 9.39 -12.24
CA TRP A 193 0.64 8.53 -11.09
C TRP A 193 1.48 9.19 -9.99
N GLY A 194 2.60 9.82 -10.32
CA GLY A 194 3.54 10.37 -9.33
C GLY A 194 2.91 11.38 -8.37
N PRO A 195 2.25 12.46 -8.87
CA PRO A 195 1.51 13.39 -8.02
C PRO A 195 0.42 12.71 -7.18
N THR A 196 -0.37 11.80 -7.78
CA THR A 196 -1.42 11.09 -7.07
C THR A 196 -0.86 10.24 -5.94
N TRP A 197 0.22 9.49 -6.20
CA TRP A 197 0.89 8.68 -5.20
C TRP A 197 1.47 9.53 -4.06
N GLY A 198 2.13 10.64 -4.39
CA GLY A 198 2.72 11.54 -3.41
C GLY A 198 1.66 12.22 -2.53
N VAL A 199 0.74 12.94 -3.14
CA VAL A 199 -0.30 13.73 -2.45
C VAL A 199 -1.18 12.85 -1.56
N LEU A 200 -1.74 11.75 -2.12
CA LEU A 200 -2.63 10.88 -1.35
C LEU A 200 -1.86 9.98 -0.38
N GLY A 201 -0.58 9.69 -0.67
CA GLY A 201 0.30 8.93 0.23
C GLY A 201 0.58 9.67 1.54
N VAL A 202 1.05 10.92 1.47
CA VAL A 202 1.31 11.72 2.68
C VAL A 202 0.02 12.07 3.41
N ALA A 203 -1.08 12.30 2.69
CA ALA A 203 -2.38 12.60 3.28
C ALA A 203 -2.91 11.47 4.17
N ARG A 204 -2.74 10.18 3.77
CA ARG A 204 -3.07 9.02 4.61
C ARG A 204 -2.26 9.00 5.91
N LEU A 205 -0.96 9.24 5.79
CA LEU A 205 -0.06 9.23 6.95
C LEU A 205 -0.44 10.36 7.93
N HIS A 206 -0.72 11.54 7.40
CA HIS A 206 -1.20 12.66 8.22
C HIS A 206 -2.53 12.33 8.92
N HIS A 207 -3.49 11.72 8.22
CA HIS A 207 -4.72 11.22 8.83
C HIS A 207 -4.41 10.28 10.01
N THR A 208 -3.48 9.34 9.85
CA THR A 208 -3.09 8.41 10.90
C THR A 208 -2.50 9.13 12.13
N ILE A 209 -1.68 10.16 11.93
CA ILE A 209 -1.17 10.99 13.04
C ILE A 209 -2.31 11.66 13.81
N CYS A 210 -3.29 12.22 13.09
CA CYS A 210 -4.39 12.95 13.69
C CYS A 210 -5.42 12.07 14.41
N THR A 211 -5.65 10.85 13.92
CA THR A 211 -6.78 10.01 14.36
C THR A 211 -6.35 8.71 15.05
N GLY A 212 -5.11 8.27 14.84
CA GLY A 212 -4.62 6.94 15.23
C GLY A 212 -5.19 5.81 14.38
N GLY A 213 -5.99 6.10 13.35
CA GLY A 213 -6.60 5.11 12.47
C GLY A 213 -5.94 5.02 11.10
N ILE A 214 -6.10 3.90 10.44
CA ILE A 214 -5.65 3.71 9.06
C ILE A 214 -6.77 4.08 8.10
N CYS A 215 -6.44 4.74 7.00
CA CYS A 215 -7.42 5.09 5.98
C CYS A 215 -6.93 4.80 4.55
N SER A 216 -7.87 4.73 3.61
CA SER A 216 -7.58 4.58 2.18
C SER A 216 -6.99 5.86 1.57
N LYS A 217 -6.42 5.77 0.37
CA LYS A 217 -5.96 6.94 -0.39
C LYS A 217 -7.09 7.94 -0.63
N SER A 218 -8.30 7.46 -0.94
CA SER A 218 -9.46 8.32 -1.16
C SER A 218 -9.91 9.03 0.11
N ALA A 219 -9.94 8.34 1.24
CA ALA A 219 -10.26 8.94 2.54
C ALA A 219 -9.16 9.91 3.01
N GLY A 220 -7.88 9.59 2.79
CA GLY A 220 -6.77 10.50 3.04
C GLY A 220 -6.87 11.79 2.23
N GLY A 221 -7.31 11.70 0.97
CA GLY A 221 -7.58 12.89 0.15
C GLY A 221 -8.73 13.74 0.68
N ALA A 222 -9.83 13.13 1.18
CA ALA A 222 -10.91 13.85 1.83
C ALA A 222 -10.44 14.58 3.10
N HIS A 223 -9.70 13.86 3.97
CA HIS A 223 -9.06 14.46 5.15
C HIS A 223 -8.16 15.65 4.78
N ALA A 224 -7.36 15.52 3.72
CA ALA A 224 -6.47 16.60 3.28
C ALA A 224 -7.24 17.86 2.84
N ARG A 225 -8.37 17.71 2.18
CA ARG A 225 -9.24 18.86 1.82
C ARG A 225 -9.75 19.63 3.03
N GLU A 226 -10.17 18.90 4.05
CA GLU A 226 -10.69 19.51 5.29
C GLU A 226 -9.58 20.17 6.10
N ARG A 227 -8.45 19.45 6.25
CA ARG A 227 -7.37 19.86 7.15
C ARG A 227 -6.53 21.03 6.62
N PHE A 228 -6.19 21.01 5.33
CA PHE A 228 -5.25 21.97 4.73
C PHE A 228 -5.93 23.14 3.97
N GLY A 229 -7.25 23.08 3.82
CA GLY A 229 -8.06 24.19 3.33
C GLY A 229 -8.01 24.43 1.82
N PRO A 230 -8.70 25.50 1.34
CA PRO A 230 -9.01 25.72 -0.08
C PRO A 230 -7.82 25.89 -1.00
N ALA A 231 -6.68 26.40 -0.52
CA ALA A 231 -5.48 26.58 -1.33
C ALA A 231 -4.99 25.27 -1.98
N TRP A 232 -5.27 24.13 -1.35
CA TRP A 232 -4.82 22.81 -1.79
C TRP A 232 -5.91 22.00 -2.49
N HIS A 233 -7.16 22.46 -2.52
CA HIS A 233 -8.25 21.70 -3.13
C HIS A 233 -7.97 21.30 -4.57
N ARG A 234 -7.38 22.20 -5.37
CA ARG A 234 -7.11 21.92 -6.78
C ARG A 234 -6.23 20.69 -6.98
N ILE A 235 -5.14 20.56 -6.24
CA ILE A 235 -4.22 19.42 -6.39
C ILE A 235 -4.76 18.15 -5.77
N VAL A 236 -5.43 18.25 -4.63
CA VAL A 236 -6.05 17.11 -3.97
C VAL A 236 -7.18 16.54 -4.82
N ASP A 237 -8.05 17.40 -5.37
CA ASP A 237 -9.14 16.99 -6.25
C ASP A 237 -8.64 16.37 -7.57
N GLU A 238 -7.60 16.95 -8.18
CA GLU A 238 -6.94 16.34 -9.34
C GLU A 238 -6.48 14.93 -9.03
N CYS A 239 -5.81 14.71 -7.90
CA CYS A 239 -5.32 13.40 -7.48
C CYS A 239 -6.47 12.42 -7.18
N LEU A 240 -7.56 12.87 -6.56
CA LEU A 240 -8.75 12.07 -6.32
C LEU A 240 -9.47 11.68 -7.62
N HIS A 241 -9.56 12.59 -8.60
CA HIS A 241 -10.11 12.29 -9.93
C HIS A 241 -9.27 11.24 -10.67
N ILE A 242 -7.94 11.38 -10.63
CA ILE A 242 -7.03 10.40 -11.22
C ILE A 242 -7.21 9.04 -10.53
N ARG A 243 -7.26 9.01 -9.20
CA ARG A 243 -7.47 7.79 -8.39
C ARG A 243 -8.76 7.09 -8.76
N ARG A 244 -9.85 7.84 -8.95
CA ARG A 244 -11.16 7.29 -9.29
C ARG A 244 -11.27 6.79 -10.73
N GLY A 245 -10.26 7.04 -11.56
CA GLY A 245 -10.29 6.68 -12.98
C GLY A 245 -11.37 7.45 -13.77
N SER A 246 -11.83 8.59 -13.24
CA SER A 246 -12.86 9.40 -13.91
C SER A 246 -12.32 9.92 -15.25
N PRO A 247 -13.10 9.85 -16.33
CA PRO A 247 -12.76 10.47 -17.60
C PRO A 247 -12.85 12.00 -17.46
N HIS A 248 -11.87 12.57 -16.78
CA HIS A 248 -11.84 13.99 -16.47
C HIS A 248 -10.62 14.65 -17.09
N TRP A 249 -10.84 15.79 -17.71
CA TRP A 249 -9.72 16.62 -18.16
C TRP A 249 -9.00 17.15 -16.92
N SER A 250 -7.65 17.09 -16.94
CA SER A 250 -6.85 17.66 -15.87
C SER A 250 -7.20 19.14 -15.66
N THR A 251 -7.34 19.55 -14.41
CA THR A 251 -7.48 20.97 -14.03
C THR A 251 -6.21 21.77 -14.27
N TYR A 252 -5.12 21.08 -14.59
CA TYR A 252 -3.81 21.66 -14.88
C TYR A 252 -3.55 21.73 -16.39
N ARG A 253 -3.13 22.90 -16.86
CA ARG A 253 -2.74 23.10 -18.26
C ARG A 253 -1.46 22.34 -18.63
N THR A 254 -0.55 22.13 -17.68
CA THR A 254 0.72 21.44 -17.91
C THR A 254 1.03 20.45 -16.79
N PRO A 255 1.73 19.33 -17.11
CA PRO A 255 2.25 18.41 -16.09
C PRO A 255 3.20 19.07 -15.10
N LEU A 256 3.97 20.08 -15.54
CA LEU A 256 4.89 20.85 -14.69
C LEU A 256 4.15 21.63 -13.60
N ALA A 257 3.03 22.29 -13.95
CA ALA A 257 2.22 23.00 -12.97
C ALA A 257 1.61 22.04 -11.93
N ARG A 258 1.11 20.88 -12.38
CA ARG A 258 0.61 19.83 -11.48
C ARG A 258 1.71 19.31 -10.54
N ARG A 259 2.90 19.00 -11.09
CA ARG A 259 4.05 18.53 -10.29
C ARG A 259 4.44 19.58 -9.24
N ARG A 260 4.53 20.87 -9.62
CA ARG A 260 4.88 21.93 -8.69
C ARG A 260 3.92 21.99 -7.50
N ASP A 261 2.61 21.99 -7.77
CA ASP A 261 1.59 22.09 -6.71
C ASP A 261 1.55 20.81 -5.88
N ALA A 262 1.78 19.63 -6.47
CA ALA A 262 1.89 18.36 -5.75
C ALA A 262 3.09 18.35 -4.78
N LEU A 263 4.26 18.79 -5.23
CA LEU A 263 5.46 18.84 -4.39
C LEU A 263 5.28 19.87 -3.25
N ALA A 264 4.73 21.04 -3.52
CA ALA A 264 4.46 22.04 -2.49
C ALA A 264 3.46 21.51 -1.43
N PHE A 265 2.41 20.77 -1.85
CA PHE A 265 1.48 20.14 -0.92
C PHE A 265 2.16 19.04 -0.09
N VAL A 266 2.96 18.16 -0.72
CA VAL A 266 3.70 17.10 -0.01
C VAL A 266 4.60 17.70 1.08
N ASP A 267 5.34 18.76 0.77
CA ASP A 267 6.18 19.47 1.73
C ASP A 267 5.37 20.03 2.90
N THR A 268 4.26 20.70 2.61
CA THR A 268 3.34 21.23 3.62
C THR A 268 2.85 20.15 4.59
N VAL A 269 2.46 18.97 4.07
CA VAL A 269 1.98 17.84 4.88
C VAL A 269 3.09 17.24 5.73
N ILE A 270 4.30 17.11 5.17
CA ILE A 270 5.46 16.62 5.92
C ILE A 270 5.75 17.57 7.10
N GLU A 271 5.82 18.87 6.82
CA GLU A 271 6.10 19.87 7.87
C GLU A 271 5.02 19.90 8.98
N ASP A 272 3.74 19.83 8.62
CA ASP A 272 2.65 19.80 9.61
C ASP A 272 2.67 18.51 10.45
N GLY A 273 2.86 17.36 9.79
CA GLY A 273 2.88 16.05 10.46
C GLY A 273 4.09 15.83 11.38
N VAL A 274 5.23 16.43 11.05
CA VAL A 274 6.46 16.32 11.86
C VAL A 274 6.45 17.32 13.02
N ARG A 275 5.95 18.56 12.82
CA ARG A 275 5.90 19.61 13.87
C ARG A 275 4.85 19.37 14.94
N GLY A 276 3.78 18.66 14.63
CA GLY A 276 2.70 18.35 15.57
C GLY A 276 3.07 17.28 16.61
N ALA A 277 4.37 17.13 16.90
CA ALA A 277 4.92 16.19 17.87
C ALA A 277 5.14 16.86 19.23
#